data_8df7d40f2e0d0111e03699f2fd50d9a5
#
_entry.id   8df7d40f2e0d0111e03699f2fd50d9a5
#
_cell.length_a   1.000
_cell.length_b   1.000
_cell.length_c   1.000
_cell.angle_alpha   90.00
_cell.angle_beta   90.00
_cell.angle_gamma   90.00
#
_symmetry.space_group_name_H-M   'P 1'
#
loop_
_entity.id
_entity.type
_entity.pdbx_description
1 polymer ?
#
loop_
_entity_poly.entity_id
_entity_poly.type
_entity_poly.pdbx_seq_one_letter_code
_entity_poly.pdbx_strand_id
1 'polypeptide(L)'
;MPPVLLTKRIEFAAAHRYGRPEWGDAKNRAVFGRCYNPPAHGHNYLLELTVSGDIDPTTGMVVNLFDLKRVLLDVIEEFDHKNLNLDMPYFKDRIPTSENFAHVLWTKLAAQRDIGALHTLRLC
;
A
#
# COMPACT_ATOMS: atom_id res chain seq x y z
N MET A 1 -17.66 20.40 16.11
CA MET A 1 -17.84 19.84 14.77
C MET A 1 -17.16 18.48 14.72
N PRO A 2 -17.79 17.47 14.16
CA PRO A 2 -17.10 16.21 13.93
C PRO A 2 -15.98 16.41 12.91
N PRO A 3 -14.91 15.60 12.99
CA PRO A 3 -13.84 15.67 12.00
C PRO A 3 -14.34 15.30 10.61
N VAL A 4 -13.70 15.87 9.60
CA VAL A 4 -13.96 15.54 8.20
C VAL A 4 -12.98 14.45 7.76
N LEU A 5 -13.47 13.49 6.98
CA LEU A 5 -12.67 12.45 6.37
C LEU A 5 -12.50 12.76 4.90
N LEU A 6 -11.26 12.77 4.42
CA LEU A 6 -10.93 12.94 3.00
C LEU A 6 -10.20 11.70 2.50
N THR A 7 -10.60 11.23 1.33
CA THR A 7 -10.00 10.05 0.72
C THR A 7 -9.37 10.41 -0.62
N LYS A 8 -8.13 9.99 -0.84
CA LYS A 8 -7.45 10.08 -2.12
C LYS A 8 -7.17 8.69 -2.64
N ARG A 9 -7.42 8.48 -3.94
CA ARG A 9 -7.25 7.21 -4.64
C ARG A 9 -6.15 7.35 -5.68
N ILE A 10 -5.28 6.36 -5.76
CA ILE A 10 -4.27 6.24 -6.81
C ILE A 10 -4.17 4.80 -7.27
N GLU A 11 -3.80 4.60 -8.54
CA GLU A 11 -3.53 3.28 -9.09
C GLU A 11 -2.05 3.12 -9.36
N PHE A 12 -1.56 1.91 -9.20
CA PHE A 12 -0.20 1.53 -9.57
C PHE A 12 -0.15 0.02 -9.84
N ALA A 13 0.96 -0.45 -10.39
CA ALA A 13 1.15 -1.86 -10.71
C ALA A 13 2.36 -2.41 -9.98
N ALA A 14 2.26 -3.65 -9.53
CA ALA A 14 3.40 -4.36 -8.94
C ALA A 14 3.22 -5.87 -9.15
N ALA A 15 4.34 -6.59 -9.14
CA ALA A 15 4.35 -8.04 -9.25
C ALA A 15 4.76 -8.68 -7.93
N HIS A 16 4.28 -9.88 -7.69
CA HIS A 16 4.63 -10.63 -6.50
C HIS A 16 4.50 -12.15 -6.74
N ARG A 17 5.09 -12.90 -5.83
CA ARG A 17 4.91 -14.32 -5.73
C ARG A 17 4.73 -14.69 -4.26
N TYR A 18 3.71 -15.52 -3.96
CA TYR A 18 3.49 -16.02 -2.62
C TYR A 18 4.16 -17.38 -2.46
N GLY A 19 4.76 -17.62 -1.32
CA GLY A 19 5.33 -18.91 -1.01
C GLY A 19 6.07 -18.91 0.31
N ARG A 20 6.21 -20.10 0.89
CA ARG A 20 7.03 -20.36 2.08
C ARG A 20 8.18 -21.26 1.66
N PRO A 21 9.44 -20.80 1.77
CA PRO A 21 10.59 -21.59 1.34
C PRO A 21 10.72 -22.93 2.07
N GLU A 22 10.26 -22.99 3.32
CA GLU A 22 10.32 -24.21 4.14
C GLU A 22 9.24 -25.24 3.78
N TRP A 23 8.28 -24.90 2.93
CA TRP A 23 7.26 -25.81 2.44
C TRP A 23 7.66 -26.39 1.09
N GLY A 24 7.24 -27.62 0.81
CA GLY A 24 7.35 -28.18 -0.53
C GLY A 24 6.34 -27.58 -1.50
N ASP A 25 6.52 -27.88 -2.79
CA ASP A 25 5.67 -27.36 -3.86
C ASP A 25 4.19 -27.71 -3.64
N ALA A 26 3.90 -28.93 -3.22
CA ALA A 26 2.52 -29.38 -3.03
C ALA A 26 1.77 -28.53 -2.01
N LYS A 27 2.40 -28.24 -0.88
CA LYS A 27 1.78 -27.43 0.17
C LYS A 27 1.65 -25.97 -0.25
N ASN A 28 2.66 -25.40 -0.89
CA ASN A 28 2.60 -24.04 -1.41
C ASN A 28 1.48 -23.89 -2.43
N ARG A 29 1.34 -24.84 -3.35
CA ARG A 29 0.25 -24.79 -4.35
C ARG A 29 -1.12 -24.95 -3.73
N ALA A 30 -1.25 -25.80 -2.71
CA ALA A 30 -2.52 -26.00 -2.02
C ALA A 30 -2.97 -24.73 -1.27
N VAL A 31 -2.04 -24.02 -0.63
CA VAL A 31 -2.35 -22.83 0.16
C VAL A 31 -2.48 -21.59 -0.70
N PHE A 32 -1.55 -21.38 -1.63
CA PHE A 32 -1.45 -20.13 -2.39
C PHE A 32 -1.99 -20.21 -3.82
N GLY A 33 -2.18 -21.40 -4.35
CA GLY A 33 -2.71 -21.59 -5.70
C GLY A 33 -1.85 -20.90 -6.74
N ARG A 34 -2.49 -20.12 -7.62
CA ARG A 34 -1.80 -19.40 -8.70
C ARG A 34 -0.79 -18.36 -8.21
N CYS A 35 -0.95 -17.88 -6.99
CA CYS A 35 -0.03 -16.90 -6.42
C CYS A 35 1.36 -17.49 -6.16
N TYR A 36 1.48 -18.81 -6.16
CA TYR A 36 2.76 -19.53 -6.05
C TYR A 36 3.45 -19.70 -7.40
N ASN A 37 2.79 -19.49 -8.53
CA ASN A 37 3.38 -19.73 -9.86
C ASN A 37 4.64 -18.87 -10.07
N PRO A 38 5.77 -19.50 -10.45
CA PRO A 38 6.98 -18.75 -10.80
C PRO A 38 6.86 -18.13 -12.19
N PRO A 39 7.63 -17.08 -12.49
CA PRO A 39 8.50 -16.36 -11.54
C PRO A 39 7.74 -15.41 -10.63
N ALA A 40 6.60 -14.90 -11.05
CA ALA A 40 5.73 -13.97 -10.35
C ALA A 40 4.54 -13.65 -11.24
N HIS A 41 3.56 -12.92 -10.71
CA HIS A 41 2.47 -12.37 -11.50
C HIS A 41 2.22 -10.92 -11.08
N GLY A 42 1.68 -10.14 -12.02
CA GLY A 42 1.44 -8.72 -11.81
C GLY A 42 -0.01 -8.41 -11.48
N HIS A 43 -0.19 -7.34 -10.74
CA HIS A 43 -1.51 -6.80 -10.41
C HIS A 43 -1.54 -5.30 -10.60
N ASN A 44 -2.71 -4.78 -10.96
CA ASN A 44 -3.01 -3.38 -10.76
C ASN A 44 -3.60 -3.22 -9.37
N TYR A 45 -3.01 -2.31 -8.60
CA TYR A 45 -3.47 -1.99 -7.26
C TYR A 45 -4.18 -0.66 -7.24
N LEU A 46 -5.25 -0.61 -6.49
CA LEU A 46 -5.93 0.64 -6.14
C LEU A 46 -5.66 0.91 -4.67
N LEU A 47 -5.00 2.03 -4.40
CA LEU A 47 -4.72 2.47 -3.04
C LEU A 47 -5.64 3.64 -2.71
N GLU A 48 -6.38 3.50 -1.63
CA GLU A 48 -7.21 4.56 -1.07
C GLU A 48 -6.69 4.91 0.32
N LEU A 49 -6.30 6.17 0.50
CA LEU A 49 -5.91 6.67 1.81
C LEU A 49 -6.94 7.68 2.29
N THR A 50 -7.47 7.44 3.48
CA THR A 50 -8.39 8.36 4.17
C THR A 50 -7.65 9.02 5.32
N VAL A 51 -7.69 10.34 5.34
CA VAL A 51 -7.17 11.17 6.43
C VAL A 51 -8.31 11.89 7.11
N SER A 52 -8.11 12.22 8.38
CA SER A 52 -9.12 12.91 9.17
C SER A 52 -8.55 14.18 9.77
N GLY A 53 -9.39 15.19 9.95
CA GLY A 53 -8.97 16.43 10.59
C GLY A 53 -10.08 17.45 10.62
N ASP A 54 -9.76 18.58 11.24
CA ASP A 54 -10.67 19.72 11.31
C ASP A 54 -10.43 20.68 10.14
N ILE A 55 -11.47 21.34 9.72
CA ILE A 55 -11.37 22.34 8.65
C ILE A 55 -10.60 23.56 9.17
N ASP A 56 -9.48 23.90 8.51
CA ASP A 56 -8.76 25.12 8.77
C ASP A 56 -9.63 26.31 8.29
N PRO A 57 -10.03 27.23 9.17
CA PRO A 57 -10.92 28.32 8.76
C PRO A 57 -10.26 29.31 7.78
N THR A 58 -8.94 29.33 7.72
CA THR A 58 -8.22 30.22 6.79
C THR A 58 -8.19 29.66 5.37
N THR A 59 -8.00 28.35 5.23
CA THR A 59 -7.87 27.70 3.92
C THR A 59 -9.14 26.97 3.49
N GLY A 60 -10.02 26.62 4.43
CA GLY A 60 -11.16 25.76 4.17
C GLY A 60 -10.81 24.29 3.96
N MET A 61 -9.59 23.90 4.28
CA MET A 61 -9.08 22.54 4.02
C MET A 61 -8.74 21.81 5.31
N VAL A 62 -8.91 20.48 5.28
CA VAL A 62 -8.32 19.57 6.27
C VAL A 62 -6.86 19.32 5.92
N VAL A 63 -6.62 19.09 4.64
CA VAL A 63 -5.30 18.87 4.06
C VAL A 63 -5.34 19.35 2.61
N ASN A 64 -4.21 19.81 2.09
CA ASN A 64 -4.12 20.12 0.68
C ASN A 64 -4.05 18.83 -0.12
N LEU A 65 -5.04 18.59 -0.99
CA LEU A 65 -5.13 17.37 -1.79
C LEU A 65 -3.95 17.19 -2.76
N PHE A 66 -3.33 18.28 -3.21
CA PHE A 66 -2.11 18.20 -4.02
C PHE A 66 -0.94 17.66 -3.21
N ASP A 67 -0.79 18.07 -1.96
CA ASP A 67 0.25 17.55 -1.07
C ASP A 67 0.00 16.09 -0.73
N LEU A 68 -1.25 15.73 -0.48
CA LEU A 68 -1.62 14.34 -0.21
C LEU A 68 -1.31 13.44 -1.42
N LYS A 69 -1.67 13.90 -2.62
CA LYS A 69 -1.36 13.18 -3.86
C LYS A 69 0.14 13.00 -4.05
N ARG A 70 0.90 14.07 -3.86
CA ARG A 70 2.37 14.03 -4.00
C ARG A 70 2.99 13.03 -3.04
N VAL A 71 2.59 13.04 -1.78
CA VAL A 71 3.10 12.10 -0.78
C VAL A 71 2.75 10.66 -1.16
N LEU A 72 1.52 10.40 -1.60
CA LEU A 72 1.11 9.08 -2.06
C LEU A 72 1.96 8.61 -3.24
N LEU A 73 2.16 9.46 -4.24
CA LEU A 73 2.96 9.12 -5.41
C LEU A 73 4.42 8.87 -5.04
N ASP A 74 4.99 9.66 -4.14
CA ASP A 74 6.36 9.47 -3.66
C ASP A 74 6.52 8.13 -2.92
N VAL A 75 5.54 7.76 -2.10
CA VAL A 75 5.59 6.49 -1.38
C VAL A 75 5.46 5.31 -2.33
N ILE A 76 4.52 5.35 -3.27
CA ILE A 76 4.32 4.22 -4.19
C ILE A 76 5.39 4.09 -5.27
N GLU A 77 6.16 5.13 -5.54
CA GLU A 77 7.25 5.08 -6.54
C GLU A 77 8.22 3.93 -6.26
N GLU A 78 8.45 3.62 -5.00
CA GLU A 78 9.31 2.52 -4.58
C GLU A 78 8.74 1.15 -4.97
N PHE A 79 7.44 1.06 -5.20
CA PHE A 79 6.73 -0.20 -5.47
C PHE A 79 6.18 -0.30 -6.89
N ASP A 80 5.90 0.84 -7.52
CA ASP A 80 5.24 0.88 -8.82
C ASP A 80 6.12 0.28 -9.91
N HIS A 81 5.56 -0.66 -10.68
CA HIS A 81 6.26 -1.40 -11.72
C HIS A 81 7.46 -2.23 -11.19
N LYS A 82 7.40 -2.62 -9.93
CA LYS A 82 8.45 -3.40 -9.26
C LYS A 82 7.96 -4.79 -8.88
N ASN A 83 8.90 -5.68 -8.62
CA ASN A 83 8.63 -6.98 -8.02
C ASN A 83 8.80 -6.85 -6.50
N LEU A 84 7.71 -7.07 -5.77
CA LEU A 84 7.71 -6.88 -4.31
C LEU A 84 8.64 -7.84 -3.59
N ASN A 85 8.85 -9.04 -4.14
CA ASN A 85 9.74 -10.03 -3.54
C ASN A 85 11.21 -9.70 -3.74
N LEU A 86 11.58 -9.12 -4.89
CA LEU A 86 12.96 -9.04 -5.34
C LEU A 86 13.55 -7.64 -5.27
N ASP A 87 12.74 -6.61 -5.50
CA ASP A 87 13.25 -5.25 -5.73
C ASP A 87 13.32 -4.39 -4.46
N MET A 88 12.92 -4.95 -3.32
CA MET A 88 12.89 -4.20 -2.06
C MET A 88 13.07 -5.15 -0.86
N PRO A 89 13.47 -4.61 0.30
CA PRO A 89 13.78 -5.45 1.46
C PRO A 89 12.56 -5.84 2.32
N TYR A 90 11.40 -5.22 2.12
CA TYR A 90 10.29 -5.31 3.08
C TYR A 90 9.63 -6.69 3.13
N PHE A 91 9.80 -7.51 2.10
CA PHE A 91 9.15 -8.82 1.98
C PHE A 91 10.13 -9.98 2.04
N LYS A 92 11.32 -9.77 2.63
CA LYS A 92 12.28 -10.85 2.85
C LYS A 92 11.77 -11.86 3.87
N ASP A 93 11.15 -11.34 4.94
CA ASP A 93 10.69 -12.14 6.07
C ASP A 93 9.17 -12.26 6.14
N ARG A 94 8.47 -11.75 5.15
CA ARG A 94 6.99 -11.83 5.07
C ARG A 94 6.55 -11.97 3.62
N ILE A 95 5.47 -12.70 3.44
CA ILE A 95 4.89 -12.90 2.11
C ILE A 95 4.25 -11.59 1.64
N PRO A 96 4.45 -11.17 0.39
CA PRO A 96 3.86 -9.92 -0.13
C PRO A 96 2.37 -10.06 -0.44
N THR A 97 1.60 -10.53 0.52
CA THR A 97 0.14 -10.51 0.46
C THR A 97 -0.35 -9.08 0.46
N SER A 98 -1.58 -8.87 0.00
CA SER A 98 -2.20 -7.53 0.06
C SER A 98 -2.24 -7.01 1.50
N GLU A 99 -2.48 -7.89 2.48
CA GLU A 99 -2.51 -7.53 3.90
C GLU A 99 -1.15 -7.03 4.39
N ASN A 100 -0.08 -7.78 4.12
CA ASN A 100 1.28 -7.39 4.50
C ASN A 100 1.72 -6.13 3.75
N PHE A 101 1.36 -6.02 2.48
CA PHE A 101 1.66 -4.84 1.68
C PHE A 101 0.95 -3.60 2.23
N ALA A 102 -0.32 -3.72 2.60
CA ALA A 102 -1.06 -2.63 3.23
C ALA A 102 -0.38 -2.16 4.53
N HIS A 103 0.13 -3.08 5.35
CA HIS A 103 0.89 -2.75 6.56
C HIS A 103 2.17 -1.97 6.25
N VAL A 104 2.92 -2.38 5.24
CA VAL A 104 4.14 -1.67 4.82
C VAL A 104 3.79 -0.26 4.34
N LEU A 105 2.75 -0.11 3.53
CA LEU A 105 2.30 1.19 3.03
C LEU A 105 1.84 2.09 4.18
N TRP A 106 1.07 1.56 5.12
CA TRP A 106 0.64 2.31 6.30
C TRP A 106 1.82 2.85 7.09
N THR A 107 2.82 2.02 7.37
CA THR A 107 4.01 2.42 8.12
C THR A 107 4.75 3.55 7.41
N LYS A 108 4.90 3.47 6.09
CA LYS A 108 5.55 4.52 5.31
C LYS A 108 4.75 5.81 5.28
N LEU A 109 3.44 5.72 5.12
CA LEU A 109 2.56 6.88 5.11
C LEU A 109 2.45 7.53 6.48
N ALA A 110 2.42 6.74 7.56
CA ALA A 110 2.38 7.24 8.93
C ALA A 110 3.66 8.04 9.31
N ALA A 111 4.76 7.78 8.62
CA ALA A 111 6.00 8.53 8.82
C ALA A 111 6.02 9.88 8.08
N GLN A 112 5.05 10.12 7.19
CA GLN A 112 4.97 11.38 6.44
C GLN A 112 4.34 12.48 7.28
N ARG A 113 4.68 13.73 6.94
CA ARG A 113 4.16 14.91 7.61
C ARG A 113 3.21 15.67 6.69
N ASP A 114 2.40 16.54 7.27
CA ASP A 114 1.54 17.49 6.55
C ASP A 114 0.44 16.85 5.70
N ILE A 115 0.06 15.61 6.00
CA ILE A 115 -1.04 14.92 5.31
C ILE A 115 -2.25 14.66 6.21
N GLY A 116 -2.28 15.28 7.40
CA GLY A 116 -3.33 15.05 8.37
C GLY A 116 -3.15 13.73 9.14
N ALA A 117 -4.14 13.39 9.93
CA ALA A 117 -4.12 12.13 10.68
C ALA A 117 -4.63 11.00 9.81
N LEU A 118 -3.86 9.90 9.72
CA LEU A 118 -4.30 8.71 9.01
C LEU A 118 -5.51 8.09 9.69
N HIS A 119 -6.52 7.78 8.92
CA HIS A 119 -7.73 7.14 9.42
C HIS A 119 -7.84 5.71 8.90
N THR A 120 -7.76 5.52 7.59
CA THR A 120 -7.96 4.23 6.95
C THR A 120 -7.10 4.13 5.69
N LEU A 121 -6.52 2.97 5.49
CA LEU A 121 -5.87 2.60 4.23
C LEU A 121 -6.61 1.41 3.65
N ARG A 122 -6.93 1.49 2.37
CA ARG A 122 -7.61 0.43 1.65
C ARG A 122 -6.81 0.09 0.40
N LEU A 123 -6.51 -1.18 0.25
CA LEU A 123 -5.76 -1.70 -0.89
C LEU A 123 -6.63 -2.73 -1.63
N CYS A 124 -6.87 -2.49 -2.90
CA CYS A 124 -7.66 -3.38 -3.74
C CYS A 124 -6.82 -3.92 -4.89
#